data_1057eebd0b0f940e8743f60f924cf66e
#
_entry.id   1057eebd0b0f940e8743f60f924cf66e
#
_cell.length_a   1.000
_cell.length_b   1.000
_cell.length_c   1.000
_cell.angle_alpha   90.00
_cell.angle_beta   90.00
_cell.angle_gamma   90.00
#
_symmetry.space_group_name_H-M   'P 1'
#
loop_
_entity.id
_entity.type
_entity.pdbx_description
1 polymer ?
#
loop_
_entity_poly.entity_id
_entity_poly.type
_entity_poly.pdbx_seq_one_letter_code
_entity_poly.pdbx_strand_id
1 'polypeptide(L)'
;MEFHQPLFQRARERGLIPFTSVYDPRDLDFIETLGCPIYKIASFEMTFDDLLATTAQTGKPIILSTGMATLPEINHALEVLDKNNAATIILLHCCSSYPAPLGSINLNAMTAIGNRFNRLVGFSDHTLGSIAPLTAAAMGAVAIEKHYTNDPTPVSYTHLTLPTKA
;
A
#
# COMPACT_ATOMS: atom_id res chain seq x y z
N MET A 1 8.75 0.40 -19.00
CA MET A 1 9.99 0.27 -18.20
C MET A 1 10.94 1.47 -18.31
N GLU A 2 10.92 2.22 -19.39
CA GLU A 2 11.84 3.32 -19.70
C GLU A 2 11.87 4.44 -18.64
N PHE A 3 10.75 4.71 -17.96
CA PHE A 3 10.64 5.80 -16.98
C PHE A 3 10.99 5.41 -15.55
N HIS A 4 11.05 4.13 -15.20
CA HIS A 4 11.25 3.70 -13.81
C HIS A 4 12.61 4.12 -13.25
N GLN A 5 13.68 3.85 -14.00
CA GLN A 5 15.03 4.15 -13.52
C GLN A 5 15.24 5.65 -13.26
N PRO A 6 14.91 6.58 -14.19
CA PRO A 6 15.00 8.01 -13.93
C PRO A 6 14.15 8.49 -12.76
N LEU A 7 12.93 7.94 -12.59
CA LEU A 7 12.05 8.30 -11.48
C LEU A 7 12.62 7.85 -10.13
N PHE A 8 13.10 6.61 -10.04
CA PHE A 8 13.74 6.09 -8.82
C PHE A 8 14.98 6.87 -8.46
N GLN A 9 15.83 7.19 -9.43
CA GLN A 9 17.01 8.04 -9.22
C GLN A 9 16.60 9.42 -8.71
N ARG A 10 15.64 10.07 -9.37
CA ARG A 10 15.19 11.41 -8.98
C ARG A 10 14.58 11.45 -7.59
N ALA A 11 13.82 10.42 -7.22
CA ALA A 11 13.24 10.31 -5.87
C ALA A 11 14.37 10.24 -4.82
N ARG A 12 15.37 9.39 -5.04
CA ARG A 12 16.53 9.28 -4.12
C ARG A 12 17.31 10.58 -3.99
N GLU A 13 17.55 11.28 -5.08
CA GLU A 13 18.20 12.61 -5.08
C GLU A 13 17.44 13.63 -4.23
N ARG A 14 16.13 13.43 -4.06
CA ARG A 14 15.25 14.25 -3.22
C ARG A 14 15.09 13.72 -1.80
N GLY A 15 15.83 12.69 -1.42
CA GLY A 15 15.76 12.09 -0.09
C GLY A 15 14.51 11.23 0.14
N LEU A 16 13.81 10.83 -0.93
CA LEU A 16 12.67 9.94 -0.86
C LEU A 16 13.13 8.48 -1.01
N ILE A 17 12.34 7.57 -0.46
CA ILE A 17 12.51 6.12 -0.64
C ILE A 17 11.54 5.66 -1.73
N PRO A 18 11.99 5.48 -2.98
CA PRO A 18 11.11 5.02 -4.04
C PRO A 18 10.85 3.52 -3.93
N PHE A 19 9.59 3.15 -4.08
CA PHE A 19 9.16 1.78 -4.25
C PHE A 19 7.95 1.73 -5.20
N THR A 20 7.53 0.54 -5.60
CA THR A 20 6.45 0.38 -6.57
C THR A 20 5.51 -0.75 -6.21
N SER A 21 4.30 -0.70 -6.75
CA SER A 21 3.40 -1.85 -6.78
C SER A 21 3.90 -2.88 -7.80
N VAL A 22 3.70 -4.16 -7.47
CA VAL A 22 3.94 -5.29 -8.36
C VAL A 22 2.61 -5.91 -8.74
N TYR A 23 2.48 -6.28 -10.01
CA TYR A 23 1.26 -6.84 -10.59
C TYR A 23 1.50 -8.20 -11.25
N ASP A 24 2.74 -8.49 -11.62
CA ASP A 24 3.14 -9.73 -12.29
C ASP A 24 4.48 -10.22 -11.72
N PRO A 25 4.60 -11.51 -11.37
CA PRO A 25 5.87 -12.08 -10.89
C PRO A 25 7.04 -11.86 -11.85
N ARG A 26 6.77 -11.80 -13.15
CA ARG A 26 7.79 -11.60 -14.19
C ARG A 26 8.46 -10.23 -14.15
N ASP A 27 7.84 -9.26 -13.52
CA ASP A 27 8.39 -7.90 -13.42
C ASP A 27 9.37 -7.74 -12.24
N LEU A 28 9.40 -8.71 -11.31
CA LEU A 28 10.21 -8.60 -10.09
C LEU A 28 11.70 -8.49 -10.39
N ASP A 29 12.23 -9.28 -11.34
CA ASP A 29 13.65 -9.21 -11.70
C ASP A 29 14.05 -7.79 -12.16
N PHE A 30 13.21 -7.18 -12.98
CA PHE A 30 13.45 -5.80 -13.41
C PHE A 30 13.36 -4.82 -12.23
N ILE A 31 12.35 -4.95 -11.36
CA ILE A 31 12.17 -4.07 -10.20
C ILE A 31 13.34 -4.22 -9.21
N GLU A 32 13.90 -5.43 -9.08
CA GLU A 32 15.11 -5.66 -8.28
C GLU A 32 16.31 -4.84 -8.82
N THR A 33 16.45 -4.72 -10.15
CA THR A 33 17.53 -3.89 -10.73
C THR A 33 17.42 -2.41 -10.36
N LEU A 34 16.23 -1.94 -9.98
CA LEU A 34 16.00 -0.57 -9.53
C LEU A 34 16.41 -0.35 -8.06
N GLY A 35 16.75 -1.42 -7.33
CA GLY A 35 17.03 -1.38 -5.90
C GLY A 35 15.79 -0.99 -5.09
N CYS A 36 14.63 -1.55 -5.44
CA CYS A 36 13.37 -1.34 -4.73
C CYS A 36 13.48 -1.92 -3.31
N PRO A 37 13.30 -1.13 -2.23
CA PRO A 37 13.52 -1.62 -0.87
C PRO A 37 12.28 -2.28 -0.25
N ILE A 38 11.11 -2.03 -0.79
CA ILE A 38 9.80 -2.48 -0.27
C ILE A 38 8.91 -2.79 -1.46
N TYR A 39 8.06 -3.79 -1.35
CA TYR A 39 7.06 -4.09 -2.36
C TYR A 39 5.66 -3.72 -1.90
N LYS A 40 4.86 -3.18 -2.81
CA LYS A 40 3.42 -2.94 -2.62
C LYS A 40 2.63 -3.96 -3.43
N ILE A 41 1.69 -4.62 -2.78
CA ILE A 41 0.69 -5.48 -3.43
C ILE A 41 -0.67 -4.83 -3.22
N ALA A 42 -1.37 -4.52 -4.30
CA ALA A 42 -2.66 -3.87 -4.24
C ALA A 42 -3.78 -4.87 -3.90
N SER A 43 -4.97 -4.36 -3.58
CA SER A 43 -6.07 -5.20 -3.10
C SER A 43 -6.53 -6.25 -4.11
N PHE A 44 -6.46 -5.93 -5.40
CA PHE A 44 -6.88 -6.86 -6.46
C PHE A 44 -5.91 -8.03 -6.65
N GLU A 45 -4.63 -7.84 -6.34
CA GLU A 45 -3.58 -8.84 -6.48
C GLU A 45 -3.41 -9.70 -5.23
N MET A 46 -4.13 -9.40 -4.15
CA MET A 46 -3.98 -10.09 -2.87
C MET A 46 -4.31 -11.59 -2.95
N THR A 47 -5.09 -12.03 -3.91
CA THR A 47 -5.45 -13.44 -4.13
C THR A 47 -4.60 -14.12 -5.22
N PHE A 48 -3.54 -13.47 -5.68
CA PHE A 48 -2.65 -14.02 -6.70
C PHE A 48 -1.45 -14.70 -6.03
N ASP A 49 -1.59 -15.97 -5.70
CA ASP A 49 -0.63 -16.75 -4.91
C ASP A 49 0.79 -16.73 -5.48
N ASP A 50 0.95 -16.84 -6.80
CA ASP A 50 2.27 -16.82 -7.44
C ASP A 50 2.98 -15.48 -7.23
N LEU A 51 2.24 -14.37 -7.31
CA LEU A 51 2.78 -13.04 -7.05
C LEU A 51 3.17 -12.88 -5.58
N LEU A 52 2.32 -13.33 -4.67
CA LEU A 52 2.60 -13.30 -3.24
C LEU A 52 3.87 -14.10 -2.91
N ALA A 53 3.94 -15.34 -3.39
CA ALA A 53 5.05 -16.24 -3.14
C ALA A 53 6.37 -15.68 -3.69
N THR A 54 6.37 -15.24 -4.95
CA THR A 54 7.58 -14.71 -5.60
C THR A 54 8.04 -13.42 -4.93
N THR A 55 7.10 -12.53 -4.57
CA THR A 55 7.44 -11.30 -3.84
C THR A 55 8.02 -11.61 -2.46
N ALA A 56 7.45 -12.55 -1.72
CA ALA A 56 7.95 -12.97 -0.41
C ALA A 56 9.38 -13.50 -0.45
N GLN A 57 9.73 -14.28 -1.50
CA GLN A 57 11.06 -14.85 -1.71
C GLN A 57 12.16 -13.80 -1.89
N THR A 58 11.81 -12.55 -2.20
CA THR A 58 12.80 -11.45 -2.23
C THR A 58 13.35 -11.12 -0.84
N GLY A 59 12.70 -11.57 0.24
CA GLY A 59 13.08 -11.27 1.62
C GLY A 59 12.89 -9.80 2.03
N LYS A 60 12.20 -9.01 1.24
CA LYS A 60 11.95 -7.58 1.50
C LYS A 60 10.60 -7.37 2.19
N PRO A 61 10.42 -6.24 2.90
CA PRO A 61 9.13 -5.86 3.46
C PRO A 61 8.04 -5.74 2.38
N ILE A 62 6.82 -6.13 2.74
CA ILE A 62 5.66 -6.10 1.85
C ILE A 62 4.56 -5.26 2.49
N ILE A 63 4.00 -4.33 1.73
CA ILE A 63 2.79 -3.59 2.06
C ILE A 63 1.65 -4.22 1.26
N LEU A 64 0.70 -4.86 1.95
CA LEU A 64 -0.43 -5.56 1.35
C LEU A 64 -1.74 -4.83 1.64
N SER A 65 -2.42 -4.35 0.61
CA SER A 65 -3.76 -3.77 0.75
C SER A 65 -4.84 -4.84 0.81
N THR A 66 -5.83 -4.64 1.69
CA THR A 66 -6.88 -5.62 1.99
C THR A 66 -8.30 -5.14 1.62
N GLY A 67 -8.40 -4.15 0.73
CA GLY A 67 -9.70 -3.66 0.28
C GLY A 67 -10.52 -4.76 -0.40
N MET A 68 -11.83 -4.80 -0.09
CA MET A 68 -12.79 -5.80 -0.59
C MET A 68 -12.52 -7.24 -0.15
N ALA A 69 -11.45 -7.51 0.56
CA ALA A 69 -11.10 -8.85 1.00
C ALA A 69 -11.92 -9.31 2.20
N THR A 70 -12.23 -10.58 2.20
CA THR A 70 -12.76 -11.28 3.36
C THR A 70 -11.64 -11.69 4.32
N LEU A 71 -11.96 -11.93 5.59
CA LEU A 71 -10.96 -12.43 6.55
C LEU A 71 -10.31 -13.76 6.14
N PRO A 72 -11.02 -14.75 5.55
CA PRO A 72 -10.38 -15.94 5.00
C PRO A 72 -9.38 -15.66 3.89
N GLU A 73 -9.65 -14.72 2.99
CA GLU A 73 -8.72 -14.34 1.91
C GLU A 73 -7.46 -13.67 2.47
N ILE A 74 -7.61 -12.78 3.46
CA ILE A 74 -6.46 -12.18 4.14
C ILE A 74 -5.63 -13.26 4.83
N ASN A 75 -6.27 -14.21 5.50
CA ASN A 75 -5.57 -15.33 6.15
C ASN A 75 -4.78 -16.15 5.14
N HIS A 76 -5.41 -16.52 4.01
CA HIS A 76 -4.76 -17.28 2.95
C HIS A 76 -3.53 -16.54 2.38
N ALA A 77 -3.69 -15.25 2.07
CA ALA A 77 -2.57 -14.43 1.59
C ALA A 77 -1.40 -14.40 2.58
N LEU A 78 -1.68 -14.25 3.88
CA LEU A 78 -0.66 -14.29 4.92
C LEU A 78 0.01 -15.66 5.02
N GLU A 79 -0.73 -16.76 4.91
CA GLU A 79 -0.17 -18.11 4.89
C GLU A 79 0.80 -18.31 3.71
N VAL A 80 0.44 -17.82 2.52
CA VAL A 80 1.32 -17.87 1.35
C VAL A 80 2.59 -17.04 1.58
N LEU A 81 2.45 -15.82 2.07
CA LEU A 81 3.58 -14.94 2.35
C LEU A 81 4.53 -15.51 3.41
N ASP A 82 3.98 -16.00 4.53
CA ASP A 82 4.77 -16.58 5.64
C ASP A 82 5.50 -17.85 5.20
N LYS A 83 4.83 -18.73 4.45
CA LYS A 83 5.42 -19.96 3.90
C LYS A 83 6.60 -19.67 2.96
N ASN A 84 6.59 -18.53 2.30
CA ASN A 84 7.64 -18.11 1.36
C ASN A 84 8.63 -17.11 1.97
N ASN A 85 8.71 -17.03 3.32
CA ASN A 85 9.69 -16.26 4.07
C ASN A 85 9.58 -14.73 3.91
N ALA A 86 8.39 -14.18 3.76
CA ALA A 86 8.19 -12.73 3.80
C ALA A 86 8.80 -12.12 5.07
N ALA A 87 9.60 -11.06 4.96
CA ALA A 87 10.28 -10.45 6.10
C ALA A 87 9.30 -9.74 7.04
N THR A 88 8.75 -8.63 6.60
CA THR A 88 7.77 -7.83 7.34
C THR A 88 6.56 -7.59 6.47
N ILE A 89 5.37 -7.80 7.00
CA ILE A 89 4.11 -7.55 6.30
C ILE A 89 3.36 -6.44 7.02
N ILE A 90 3.00 -5.39 6.29
CA ILE A 90 2.10 -4.33 6.76
C ILE A 90 0.79 -4.48 6.01
N LEU A 91 -0.30 -4.69 6.72
CA LEU A 91 -1.65 -4.76 6.14
C LEU A 91 -2.24 -3.37 6.06
N LEU A 92 -2.66 -2.93 4.87
CA LEU A 92 -3.38 -1.67 4.73
C LEU A 92 -4.89 -1.93 4.64
N HIS A 93 -5.62 -1.45 5.62
CA HIS A 93 -7.07 -1.30 5.47
C HIS A 93 -7.36 -0.21 4.44
N CYS A 94 -8.30 -0.44 3.53
CA CYS A 94 -8.75 0.57 2.57
C CYS A 94 -10.22 0.39 2.20
N CYS A 95 -10.85 1.50 1.81
CA CYS A 95 -12.14 1.52 1.15
C CYS A 95 -11.92 1.76 -0.34
N SER A 96 -12.33 0.80 -1.18
CA SER A 96 -12.10 0.84 -2.63
C SER A 96 -13.12 1.71 -3.38
N SER A 97 -13.52 2.83 -2.79
CA SER A 97 -14.35 3.88 -3.41
C SER A 97 -13.49 5.12 -3.64
N TYR A 98 -13.65 5.79 -4.79
CA TYR A 98 -12.84 6.94 -5.19
C TYR A 98 -13.73 8.12 -5.63
N PRO A 99 -13.89 9.19 -4.80
CA PRO A 99 -13.44 9.30 -3.41
C PRO A 99 -14.26 8.43 -2.44
N ALA A 100 -13.63 8.01 -1.34
CA ALA A 100 -14.31 7.27 -0.30
C ALA A 100 -15.08 8.26 0.62
N PRO A 101 -16.39 8.05 0.84
CA PRO A 101 -17.12 8.83 1.83
C PRO A 101 -16.59 8.57 3.24
N LEU A 102 -16.45 9.61 4.08
CA LEU A 102 -15.97 9.47 5.46
C LEU A 102 -16.78 8.45 6.27
N GLY A 103 -18.09 8.34 6.04
CA GLY A 103 -18.95 7.39 6.74
C GLY A 103 -18.72 5.93 6.35
N SER A 104 -17.99 5.64 5.27
CA SER A 104 -17.73 4.27 4.79
C SER A 104 -16.34 3.73 5.10
N ILE A 105 -15.42 4.55 5.62
CA ILE A 105 -14.02 4.17 5.81
C ILE A 105 -13.77 3.15 6.92
N ASN A 106 -14.66 3.05 7.91
CA ASN A 106 -14.62 2.07 9.01
C ASN A 106 -13.20 1.80 9.57
N LEU A 107 -12.54 2.81 10.13
CA LEU A 107 -11.18 2.68 10.66
C LEU A 107 -11.04 1.63 11.77
N ASN A 108 -12.14 1.26 12.45
CA ASN A 108 -12.11 0.15 13.40
C ASN A 108 -11.70 -1.18 12.76
N ALA A 109 -12.00 -1.37 11.46
CA ALA A 109 -11.57 -2.55 10.73
C ALA A 109 -10.05 -2.66 10.64
N MET A 110 -9.33 -1.53 10.52
CA MET A 110 -7.87 -1.50 10.56
C MET A 110 -7.32 -2.14 11.85
N THR A 111 -7.82 -1.66 13.00
CA THR A 111 -7.42 -2.19 14.31
C THR A 111 -7.84 -3.67 14.46
N ALA A 112 -9.04 -4.02 14.00
CA ALA A 112 -9.54 -5.40 14.08
C ALA A 112 -8.68 -6.37 13.26
N ILE A 113 -8.26 -6.00 12.04
CA ILE A 113 -7.36 -6.78 11.18
C ILE A 113 -6.00 -6.96 11.87
N GLY A 114 -5.41 -5.87 12.41
CA GLY A 114 -4.14 -5.94 13.12
C GLY A 114 -4.16 -6.89 14.30
N ASN A 115 -5.19 -6.79 15.15
CA ASN A 115 -5.36 -7.68 16.30
C ASN A 115 -5.64 -9.12 15.88
N ARG A 116 -6.46 -9.33 14.85
CA ARG A 116 -6.84 -10.67 14.37
C ARG A 116 -5.64 -11.46 13.86
N PHE A 117 -4.77 -10.81 13.09
CA PHE A 117 -3.65 -11.47 12.41
C PHE A 117 -2.31 -11.24 13.10
N ASN A 118 -2.27 -10.46 14.18
CA ASN A 118 -1.04 -10.06 14.86
C ASN A 118 -0.02 -9.47 13.89
N ARG A 119 -0.46 -8.47 13.09
CA ARG A 119 0.36 -7.80 12.07
C ARG A 119 0.34 -6.29 12.25
N LEU A 120 1.38 -5.65 11.75
CA LEU A 120 1.39 -4.20 11.58
C LEU A 120 0.29 -3.78 10.64
N VAL A 121 -0.38 -2.68 10.95
CA VAL A 121 -1.50 -2.16 10.15
C VAL A 121 -1.29 -0.71 9.77
N GLY A 122 -1.85 -0.36 8.63
CA GLY A 122 -1.89 1.00 8.11
C GLY A 122 -3.20 1.25 7.38
N PHE A 123 -3.30 2.42 6.80
CA PHE A 123 -4.49 2.86 6.10
C PHE A 123 -4.16 3.39 4.70
N SER A 124 -4.80 2.82 3.69
CA SER A 124 -4.79 3.35 2.32
C SER A 124 -5.99 4.26 2.16
N ASP A 125 -5.72 5.57 2.14
CA ASP A 125 -6.74 6.61 2.21
C ASP A 125 -7.16 7.12 0.84
N HIS A 126 -8.45 6.95 0.54
CA HIS A 126 -9.10 7.46 -0.66
C HIS A 126 -10.13 8.55 -0.34
N THR A 127 -10.12 9.11 0.88
CA THR A 127 -11.00 10.21 1.26
C THR A 127 -10.46 11.56 0.79
N LEU A 128 -11.31 12.58 0.77
CA LEU A 128 -10.87 13.96 0.60
C LEU A 128 -10.32 14.52 1.93
N GLY A 129 -9.26 15.32 1.83
CA GLY A 129 -8.66 15.98 2.98
C GLY A 129 -7.81 15.06 3.87
N SER A 130 -7.62 15.46 5.12
CA SER A 130 -6.66 14.85 6.05
C SER A 130 -7.28 14.26 7.33
N ILE A 131 -8.59 14.36 7.51
CA ILE A 131 -9.25 13.88 8.74
C ILE A 131 -9.06 12.37 8.92
N ALA A 132 -9.35 11.58 7.86
CA ALA A 132 -9.26 10.14 7.93
C ALA A 132 -7.82 9.63 8.19
N PRO A 133 -6.79 10.08 7.45
CA PRO A 133 -5.43 9.61 7.69
C PRO A 133 -4.87 10.06 9.05
N LEU A 134 -5.22 11.26 9.54
CA LEU A 134 -4.82 11.69 10.89
C LEU A 134 -5.49 10.84 11.97
N THR A 135 -6.77 10.51 11.79
CA THR A 135 -7.48 9.61 12.72
C THR A 135 -6.88 8.20 12.68
N ALA A 136 -6.57 7.66 11.51
CA ALA A 136 -5.91 6.36 11.38
C ALA A 136 -4.55 6.34 12.09
N ALA A 137 -3.74 7.39 11.94
CA ALA A 137 -2.47 7.55 12.65
C ALA A 137 -2.68 7.58 14.19
N ALA A 138 -3.65 8.32 14.68
CA ALA A 138 -4.00 8.36 16.11
C ALA A 138 -4.50 6.99 16.63
N MET A 139 -5.08 6.16 15.76
CA MET A 139 -5.51 4.78 16.06
C MET A 139 -4.39 3.74 15.93
N GLY A 140 -3.14 4.16 15.64
CA GLY A 140 -1.99 3.28 15.60
C GLY A 140 -1.60 2.78 14.20
N ALA A 141 -2.07 3.41 13.13
CA ALA A 141 -1.57 3.10 11.79
C ALA A 141 -0.07 3.37 11.71
N VAL A 142 0.73 2.37 11.29
CA VAL A 142 2.18 2.51 11.09
C VAL A 142 2.53 3.05 9.70
N ALA A 143 1.58 3.03 8.77
CA ALA A 143 1.72 3.53 7.42
C ALA A 143 0.41 4.18 6.95
N ILE A 144 0.54 5.28 6.23
CA ILE A 144 -0.57 5.94 5.53
C ILE A 144 -0.19 6.01 4.06
N GLU A 145 -1.04 5.44 3.21
CA GLU A 145 -0.94 5.55 1.76
C GLU A 145 -1.99 6.54 1.28
N LYS A 146 -1.62 7.46 0.41
CA LYS A 146 -2.56 8.41 -0.17
C LYS A 146 -2.09 8.88 -1.54
N HIS A 147 -3.03 9.04 -2.46
CA HIS A 147 -2.76 9.64 -3.76
C HIS A 147 -2.28 11.08 -3.62
N TYR A 148 -1.34 11.46 -4.46
CA TYR A 148 -0.80 12.82 -4.52
C TYR A 148 -0.93 13.38 -5.92
N THR A 149 -1.31 14.65 -6.05
CA THR A 149 -1.26 15.40 -7.29
C THR A 149 -0.83 16.83 -7.04
N ASN A 150 -0.19 17.43 -8.04
CA ASN A 150 0.10 18.87 -8.09
C ASN A 150 -0.99 19.67 -8.83
N ASP A 151 -1.94 18.98 -9.48
CA ASP A 151 -3.07 19.61 -10.18
C ASP A 151 -4.39 18.96 -9.72
N PRO A 152 -5.21 19.66 -8.93
CA PRO A 152 -6.48 19.13 -8.45
C PRO A 152 -7.62 19.24 -9.47
N THR A 153 -7.40 19.84 -10.63
CA THR A 153 -8.44 20.11 -11.61
C THR A 153 -8.87 18.92 -12.48
N PRO A 154 -8.03 17.93 -12.80
CA PRO A 154 -8.52 16.74 -13.46
C PRO A 154 -8.94 15.66 -12.47
N VAL A 155 -10.23 15.41 -12.47
CA VAL A 155 -10.86 14.11 -12.25
C VAL A 155 -10.48 13.29 -11.02
N SER A 156 -11.42 13.19 -10.06
CA SER A 156 -11.80 11.98 -9.32
C SER A 156 -10.77 11.26 -8.45
N TYR A 157 -9.58 11.72 -8.21
CA TYR A 157 -8.66 11.12 -7.25
C TYR A 157 -8.57 11.96 -5.98
N THR A 158 -8.59 11.28 -4.87
CA THR A 158 -8.48 11.82 -3.52
C THR A 158 -7.06 12.28 -3.27
N HIS A 159 -6.81 13.56 -3.45
CA HIS A 159 -5.46 14.10 -3.41
C HIS A 159 -5.18 14.86 -2.12
N LEU A 160 -4.01 14.63 -1.54
CA LEU A 160 -3.36 15.64 -0.72
C LEU A 160 -2.79 16.69 -1.68
N THR A 161 -3.40 17.87 -1.72
CA THR A 161 -2.70 19.05 -2.21
C THR A 161 -1.75 19.53 -1.11
N LEU A 162 -0.47 19.67 -1.40
CA LEU A 162 0.39 20.43 -0.50
C LEU A 162 -0.18 21.84 -0.38
N PRO A 163 -0.21 22.43 0.83
CA PRO A 163 -0.54 23.83 0.96
C PRO A 163 0.47 24.61 0.10
N THR A 164 -0.01 25.22 -0.97
CA THR A 164 0.75 26.22 -1.68
C THR A 164 1.05 27.32 -0.65
N LYS A 165 2.30 27.57 -0.38
CA LYS A 165 2.68 28.75 0.40
C LYS A 165 2.10 29.96 -0.32
N ALA A 166 1.18 30.66 0.35
CA ALA A 166 0.76 31.99 -0.04
C ALA A 166 1.96 32.95 0.05
#